data_330a1160a30341ef6e197d8bf81fb5e3
#
_entry.id   330a1160a30341ef6e197d8bf81fb5e3
#
_cell.length_a   1.000
_cell.length_b   1.000
_cell.length_c   1.000
_cell.angle_alpha   90.00
_cell.angle_beta   90.00
_cell.angle_gamma   90.00
#
_symmetry.space_group_name_H-M   'P 1'
#
loop_
_entity.id
_entity.type
_entity.pdbx_description
1 polymer ?
#
loop_
_entity_poly.entity_id
_entity_poly.type
_entity_poly.pdbx_seq_one_letter_code
_entity_poly.pdbx_strand_id
1 'polypeptide(L)'
;MATVIFSNMGDEDTRVLKYIWAGMPKVKVVEITRDTVNSKALVDEAIANEHDTLIMCGHGTPDGLLNPGFKDGPYLVDQSNYRKIKCNRVIAVWCHAKDFAETYGVKGFWSSMFISNSGEAAANGIHSVSGKSITEQEILFCVRLNELIKNYIPMKTWIDRLKEQADYTNEVVKFNYGGLRYYRVAPTPKPRYYCSYGSIMKSESRRWGYDLTEDVFDDGIEYVEEDDGVDAKGVVPYEPESFCGIRKTSLRDAEVIKNGSCRNLYKR
;
A
#
# COMPACT_ATOMS: atom_id res chain seq x y z
N MET A 1 0.99 20.96 11.21
CA MET A 1 1.37 19.74 11.96
C MET A 1 1.20 18.57 11.01
N ALA A 2 1.93 17.51 11.14
CA ALA A 2 1.72 16.33 10.28
C ALA A 2 1.42 15.10 11.14
N THR A 3 0.51 14.25 10.69
CA THR A 3 0.26 12.93 11.29
C THR A 3 0.77 11.84 10.36
N VAL A 4 1.51 10.90 10.93
CA VAL A 4 2.01 9.71 10.24
C VAL A 4 1.25 8.49 10.75
N ILE A 5 0.63 7.76 9.85
CA ILE A 5 0.14 6.39 10.10
C ILE A 5 1.21 5.45 9.54
N PHE A 6 1.88 4.76 10.42
CA PHE A 6 2.96 3.86 10.06
C PHE A 6 2.60 2.41 10.39
N SER A 7 2.35 1.62 9.35
CA SER A 7 2.16 0.18 9.45
C SER A 7 3.51 -0.51 9.50
N ASN A 8 3.98 -0.80 10.72
CA ASN A 8 5.28 -1.42 10.95
C ASN A 8 5.15 -2.94 11.07
N MET A 9 5.47 -3.66 10.00
CA MET A 9 5.50 -5.13 9.97
C MET A 9 6.71 -5.73 10.69
N GLY A 10 7.70 -4.91 11.07
CA GLY A 10 8.93 -5.33 11.73
C GLY A 10 10.01 -5.86 10.77
N ASP A 11 9.78 -5.77 9.47
CA ASP A 11 10.74 -6.13 8.42
C ASP A 11 11.68 -4.96 8.03
N GLU A 12 12.65 -5.24 7.17
CA GLU A 12 13.60 -4.23 6.71
C GLU A 12 12.95 -3.22 5.77
N ASP A 13 12.02 -3.66 4.94
CA ASP A 13 11.33 -2.85 3.93
C ASP A 13 10.51 -1.73 4.60
N THR A 14 9.75 -2.05 5.66
CA THR A 14 9.02 -1.01 6.40
C THR A 14 9.91 -0.13 7.25
N ARG A 15 11.06 -0.62 7.72
CA ARG A 15 11.97 0.17 8.57
C ARG A 15 12.52 1.41 7.87
N VAL A 16 12.79 1.30 6.58
CA VAL A 16 13.33 2.39 5.74
C VAL A 16 12.33 3.54 5.63
N LEU A 17 11.04 3.28 5.66
CA LEU A 17 10.01 4.30 5.53
C LEU A 17 10.07 5.37 6.62
N LYS A 18 10.72 5.10 7.76
CA LYS A 18 10.92 6.09 8.84
C LYS A 18 11.71 7.32 8.39
N TYR A 19 12.49 7.23 7.32
CA TYR A 19 13.17 8.40 6.75
C TYR A 19 12.20 9.44 6.17
N ILE A 20 10.95 9.08 5.85
CA ILE A 20 9.95 10.02 5.30
C ILE A 20 9.63 11.15 6.29
N TRP A 21 9.74 10.92 7.60
CA TRP A 21 9.44 11.95 8.62
C TRP A 21 10.60 12.22 9.58
N ALA A 22 11.77 11.64 9.32
CA ALA A 22 12.94 11.82 10.17
C ALA A 22 13.29 13.30 10.34
N GLY A 23 13.44 13.76 11.59
CA GLY A 23 13.79 15.14 11.90
C GLY A 23 12.73 16.19 11.51
N MET A 24 11.50 15.79 11.24
CA MET A 24 10.40 16.74 11.03
C MET A 24 9.96 17.33 12.38
N PRO A 25 9.81 18.66 12.50
CA PRO A 25 9.25 19.27 13.69
C PRO A 25 7.73 19.02 13.76
N LYS A 26 7.22 18.81 14.98
CA LYS A 26 5.76 18.72 15.25
C LYS A 26 5.04 17.63 14.42
N VAL A 27 5.66 16.45 14.28
CA VAL A 27 5.04 15.29 13.69
C VAL A 27 4.44 14.39 14.79
N LYS A 28 3.20 13.95 14.61
CA LYS A 28 2.55 12.91 15.41
C LYS A 28 2.68 11.59 14.67
N VAL A 29 3.36 10.60 15.25
CA VAL A 29 3.49 9.27 14.65
C VAL A 29 2.56 8.31 15.38
N VAL A 30 1.67 7.67 14.62
CA VAL A 30 0.84 6.54 15.05
C VAL A 30 1.46 5.30 14.42
N GLU A 31 2.38 4.70 15.15
CA GLU A 31 3.05 3.46 14.73
C GLU A 31 2.22 2.27 15.17
N ILE A 32 1.81 1.46 14.22
CA ILE A 32 1.04 0.24 14.44
C ILE A 32 1.96 -0.94 14.19
N THR A 33 2.04 -1.83 15.19
CA THR A 33 2.80 -3.06 15.16
C THR A 33 1.87 -4.26 15.34
N ARG A 34 2.40 -5.47 15.25
CA ARG A 34 1.64 -6.72 15.48
C ARG A 34 0.95 -6.78 16.84
N ASP A 35 1.54 -6.12 17.84
CA ASP A 35 1.05 -6.16 19.22
C ASP A 35 0.08 -5.02 19.54
N THR A 36 -0.11 -4.09 18.62
CA THR A 36 -0.99 -2.93 18.82
C THR A 36 -2.44 -3.40 18.94
N VAL A 37 -3.06 -3.05 20.06
CA VAL A 37 -4.48 -3.33 20.33
C VAL A 37 -5.32 -2.16 19.81
N ASN A 38 -6.53 -2.42 19.28
CA ASN A 38 -7.45 -1.43 18.73
C ASN A 38 -6.80 -0.58 17.62
N SER A 39 -5.96 -1.21 16.81
CA SER A 39 -5.16 -0.56 15.76
C SER A 39 -6.03 0.26 14.80
N LYS A 40 -7.16 -0.29 14.38
CA LYS A 40 -8.11 0.38 13.49
C LYS A 40 -8.70 1.64 14.12
N ALA A 41 -9.12 1.58 15.39
CA ALA A 41 -9.69 2.73 16.09
C ALA A 41 -8.66 3.85 16.29
N LEU A 42 -7.41 3.52 16.61
CA LEU A 42 -6.32 4.49 16.72
C LEU A 42 -6.07 5.21 15.41
N VAL A 43 -6.07 4.47 14.30
CA VAL A 43 -5.89 5.03 12.96
C VAL A 43 -7.09 5.88 12.55
N ASP A 44 -8.30 5.43 12.82
CA ASP A 44 -9.54 6.16 12.56
C ASP A 44 -9.56 7.53 13.27
N GLU A 45 -9.19 7.54 14.54
CA GLU A 45 -9.06 8.77 15.32
C GLU A 45 -7.99 9.70 14.73
N ALA A 46 -6.82 9.15 14.39
CA ALA A 46 -5.73 9.92 13.85
C ALA A 46 -6.08 10.56 12.50
N ILE A 47 -6.74 9.83 11.60
CA ILE A 47 -7.19 10.32 10.29
C ILE A 47 -8.26 11.41 10.45
N ALA A 48 -9.23 11.19 11.34
CA ALA A 48 -10.34 12.13 11.53
C ALA A 48 -9.89 13.48 12.11
N ASN A 49 -8.81 13.48 12.91
CA ASN A 49 -8.28 14.67 13.57
C ASN A 49 -7.18 15.38 12.78
N GLU A 50 -6.68 14.81 11.67
CA GLU A 50 -5.66 15.45 10.84
C GLU A 50 -6.30 16.31 9.74
N HIS A 51 -5.93 17.59 9.69
CA HIS A 51 -6.47 18.55 8.73
C HIS A 51 -5.42 19.17 7.80
N ASP A 52 -4.15 19.03 8.11
CA ASP A 52 -3.04 19.60 7.32
C ASP A 52 -2.37 18.52 6.46
N THR A 53 -1.56 17.68 7.05
CA THR A 53 -0.72 16.71 6.33
C THR A 53 -0.85 15.31 6.92
N LEU A 54 -1.37 14.38 6.15
CA LEU A 54 -1.47 12.96 6.50
C LEU A 54 -0.48 12.15 5.66
N ILE A 55 0.42 11.44 6.34
CA ILE A 55 1.37 10.51 5.74
C ILE A 55 0.94 9.11 6.15
N MET A 56 0.75 8.23 5.20
CA MET A 56 0.38 6.83 5.42
C MET A 56 1.39 5.95 4.71
N CYS A 57 2.05 5.04 5.42
CA CYS A 57 3.09 4.20 4.83
C CYS A 57 3.22 2.84 5.50
N GLY A 58 3.69 1.87 4.73
CA GLY A 58 3.85 0.47 5.10
C GLY A 58 3.62 -0.46 3.93
N HIS A 59 3.31 -1.72 4.20
CA HIS A 59 2.81 -2.63 3.18
C HIS A 59 1.33 -2.37 2.89
N GLY A 60 0.90 -2.69 1.67
CA GLY A 60 -0.48 -2.50 1.28
C GLY A 60 -0.85 -3.19 -0.04
N THR A 61 -2.12 -3.04 -0.38
CA THR A 61 -2.75 -3.59 -1.58
C THR A 61 -3.62 -2.51 -2.23
N PRO A 62 -4.25 -2.77 -3.38
CA PRO A 62 -5.28 -1.87 -3.91
C PRO A 62 -6.44 -1.59 -2.95
N ASP A 63 -6.67 -2.48 -1.98
CA ASP A 63 -7.77 -2.37 -1.01
C ASP A 63 -7.42 -1.51 0.20
N GLY A 64 -6.12 -1.33 0.50
CA GLY A 64 -5.72 -0.46 1.59
C GLY A 64 -4.32 -0.69 2.15
N LEU A 65 -4.03 0.04 3.21
CA LEU A 65 -2.83 -0.09 4.03
C LEU A 65 -2.99 -1.27 4.98
N LEU A 66 -2.10 -2.26 4.91
CA LEU A 66 -2.19 -3.48 5.72
C LEU A 66 -2.06 -3.20 7.23
N ASN A 67 -2.80 -3.99 8.01
CA ASN A 67 -2.71 -4.00 9.46
C ASN A 67 -1.71 -5.10 9.91
N PRO A 68 -0.60 -4.77 10.59
CA PRO A 68 0.41 -5.73 10.98
C PRO A 68 -0.10 -6.85 11.88
N GLY A 69 -1.08 -6.56 12.73
CA GLY A 69 -1.64 -7.51 13.70
C GLY A 69 -2.79 -8.34 13.17
N PHE A 70 -3.49 -7.86 12.15
CA PHE A 70 -4.75 -8.41 11.61
C PHE A 70 -5.89 -8.57 12.64
N LYS A 71 -5.65 -8.23 13.91
CA LYS A 71 -6.60 -8.44 15.01
C LYS A 71 -7.90 -7.66 14.88
N ASP A 72 -7.82 -6.45 14.30
CA ASP A 72 -8.95 -5.54 14.09
C ASP A 72 -9.28 -5.42 12.58
N GLY A 73 -9.12 -6.53 11.87
CA GLY A 73 -9.26 -6.58 10.41
C GLY A 73 -7.93 -6.44 9.66
N PRO A 74 -7.96 -6.68 8.35
CA PRO A 74 -6.77 -6.79 7.51
C PRO A 74 -6.12 -5.46 7.18
N TYR A 75 -6.88 -4.39 7.24
CA TYR A 75 -6.42 -3.06 6.81
C TYR A 75 -6.60 -2.01 7.90
N LEU A 76 -5.63 -1.13 8.02
CA LEU A 76 -5.69 0.09 8.83
C LEU A 76 -6.49 1.19 8.13
N VAL A 77 -6.29 1.31 6.82
CA VAL A 77 -6.98 2.27 5.96
C VAL A 77 -7.58 1.52 4.80
N ASP A 78 -8.90 1.58 4.63
CA ASP A 78 -9.66 0.84 3.63
C ASP A 78 -11.01 1.52 3.29
N GLN A 79 -11.92 0.76 2.67
CA GLN A 79 -13.27 1.22 2.33
C GLN A 79 -14.10 1.73 3.51
N SER A 80 -13.84 1.26 4.73
CA SER A 80 -14.64 1.64 5.89
C SER A 80 -14.30 3.02 6.45
N ASN A 81 -13.08 3.52 6.19
CA ASN A 81 -12.60 4.75 6.81
C ASN A 81 -11.97 5.78 5.85
N TYR A 82 -11.78 5.50 4.55
CA TYR A 82 -11.21 6.48 3.62
C TYR A 82 -11.97 7.82 3.59
N ARG A 83 -13.29 7.81 3.85
CA ARG A 83 -14.11 9.02 3.90
C ARG A 83 -13.79 9.95 5.08
N LYS A 84 -13.03 9.44 6.08
CA LYS A 84 -12.52 10.24 7.20
C LYS A 84 -11.29 11.07 6.79
N ILE A 85 -10.65 10.74 5.67
CA ILE A 85 -9.50 11.49 5.13
C ILE A 85 -10.00 12.81 4.57
N LYS A 86 -9.79 13.91 5.30
CA LYS A 86 -10.25 15.25 4.91
C LYS A 86 -9.12 16.27 4.80
N CYS A 87 -7.88 15.87 5.10
CA CYS A 87 -6.74 16.78 5.04
C CYS A 87 -6.40 17.16 3.58
N ASN A 88 -5.73 18.30 3.44
CA ASN A 88 -5.40 18.84 2.12
C ASN A 88 -4.17 18.17 1.49
N ARG A 89 -3.28 17.64 2.31
CA ARG A 89 -2.03 16.99 1.89
C ARG A 89 -2.04 15.54 2.33
N VAL A 90 -2.44 14.66 1.44
CA VAL A 90 -2.40 13.20 1.65
C VAL A 90 -1.20 12.64 0.92
N ILE A 91 -0.37 11.90 1.62
CA ILE A 91 0.81 11.20 1.10
C ILE A 91 0.69 9.73 1.47
N ALA A 92 0.70 8.86 0.49
CA ALA A 92 0.59 7.43 0.71
C ALA A 92 1.71 6.67 0.00
N VAL A 93 2.45 5.89 0.78
CA VAL A 93 3.56 5.07 0.32
C VAL A 93 3.35 3.63 0.76
N TRP A 94 2.65 2.86 -0.06
CA TRP A 94 2.50 1.41 0.01
C TRP A 94 2.28 0.83 -1.39
N CYS A 95 2.45 -0.47 -1.56
CA CYS A 95 2.21 -1.13 -2.84
C CYS A 95 0.75 -0.96 -3.26
N HIS A 96 0.52 -0.41 -4.48
CA HIS A 96 -0.81 -0.14 -5.04
C HIS A 96 -1.63 0.98 -4.37
N ALA A 97 -0.99 1.88 -3.60
CA ALA A 97 -1.68 3.03 -3.02
C ALA A 97 -2.42 3.88 -4.07
N LYS A 98 -1.87 4.01 -5.27
CA LYS A 98 -2.50 4.67 -6.42
C LYS A 98 -3.86 4.03 -6.76
N ASP A 99 -3.91 2.70 -6.77
CA ASP A 99 -5.12 1.97 -7.14
C ASP A 99 -6.21 2.15 -6.09
N PHE A 100 -5.83 2.23 -4.80
CA PHE A 100 -6.71 2.66 -3.71
C PHE A 100 -7.26 4.07 -3.96
N ALA A 101 -6.39 5.03 -4.29
CA ALA A 101 -6.82 6.41 -4.53
C ALA A 101 -7.81 6.51 -5.69
N GLU A 102 -7.59 5.77 -6.77
CA GLU A 102 -8.47 5.72 -7.94
C GLU A 102 -9.80 5.01 -7.64
N THR A 103 -9.77 3.97 -6.80
CA THR A 103 -10.97 3.23 -6.41
C THR A 103 -11.88 4.08 -5.54
N TYR A 104 -11.33 4.81 -4.58
CA TYR A 104 -12.12 5.56 -3.61
C TYR A 104 -12.23 7.06 -3.89
N GLY A 105 -11.60 7.54 -4.95
CA GLY A 105 -11.62 8.96 -5.29
C GLY A 105 -10.89 9.82 -4.27
N VAL A 106 -9.70 9.43 -3.80
CA VAL A 106 -8.95 10.21 -2.80
C VAL A 106 -7.84 11.01 -3.46
N LYS A 107 -7.85 12.34 -3.27
CA LYS A 107 -6.79 13.24 -3.76
C LYS A 107 -5.50 13.07 -2.95
N GLY A 108 -4.34 13.36 -3.54
CA GLY A 108 -3.06 13.32 -2.84
C GLY A 108 -1.90 12.82 -3.71
N PHE A 109 -0.79 12.49 -3.05
CA PHE A 109 0.40 11.88 -3.64
C PHE A 109 0.45 10.39 -3.27
N TRP A 110 0.63 9.52 -4.27
CA TRP A 110 0.41 8.08 -4.17
C TRP A 110 1.51 7.30 -4.89
N SER A 111 2.05 6.28 -4.22
CA SER A 111 2.87 5.26 -4.88
C SER A 111 2.00 4.24 -5.63
N SER A 112 2.60 3.56 -6.61
CA SER A 112 2.04 2.35 -7.22
C SER A 112 2.67 1.13 -6.56
N MET A 113 2.83 0.02 -7.30
CA MET A 113 3.74 -1.04 -6.87
C MET A 113 5.10 -0.42 -6.63
N PHE A 114 5.68 -0.67 -5.45
CA PHE A 114 6.93 -0.08 -5.02
C PHE A 114 7.89 -1.22 -4.64
N ILE A 115 8.94 -1.40 -5.44
CA ILE A 115 9.95 -2.44 -5.24
C ILE A 115 10.89 -1.99 -4.13
N SER A 116 10.95 -2.77 -3.04
CA SER A 116 11.76 -2.54 -1.84
C SER A 116 12.82 -3.61 -1.61
N ASN A 117 12.72 -4.74 -2.30
CA ASN A 117 13.68 -5.85 -2.15
C ASN A 117 13.93 -6.60 -3.46
N SER A 118 14.96 -7.46 -3.44
CA SER A 118 15.38 -8.21 -4.64
C SER A 118 14.36 -9.26 -5.09
N GLY A 119 13.52 -9.77 -4.19
CA GLY A 119 12.45 -10.71 -4.53
C GLY A 119 11.37 -10.02 -5.37
N GLU A 120 10.95 -8.83 -4.96
CA GLU A 120 10.00 -8.00 -5.72
C GLU A 120 10.58 -7.53 -7.06
N ALA A 121 11.87 -7.15 -7.09
CA ALA A 121 12.55 -6.79 -8.33
C ALA A 121 12.53 -7.95 -9.32
N ALA A 122 12.93 -9.14 -8.88
CA ALA A 122 12.92 -10.34 -9.72
C ALA A 122 11.53 -10.72 -10.21
N ALA A 123 10.52 -10.54 -9.36
CA ALA A 123 9.12 -10.77 -9.71
C ALA A 123 8.61 -9.82 -10.81
N ASN A 124 9.16 -8.62 -10.88
CA ASN A 124 8.86 -7.64 -11.92
C ASN A 124 9.85 -7.69 -13.10
N GLY A 125 10.64 -8.78 -13.22
CA GLY A 125 11.57 -8.98 -14.32
C GLY A 125 12.87 -8.17 -14.23
N ILE A 126 13.15 -7.56 -13.07
CA ILE A 126 14.38 -6.78 -12.84
C ILE A 126 15.37 -7.65 -12.08
N HIS A 127 16.44 -8.07 -12.76
CA HIS A 127 17.48 -8.96 -12.22
C HIS A 127 18.85 -8.30 -12.12
N SER A 128 19.01 -7.10 -12.67
CA SER A 128 20.27 -6.37 -12.79
C SER A 128 20.67 -5.62 -11.52
N VAL A 129 19.73 -5.44 -10.57
CA VAL A 129 19.91 -4.56 -9.39
C VAL A 129 20.10 -5.40 -8.13
N SER A 130 21.16 -5.10 -7.37
CA SER A 130 21.41 -5.79 -6.08
C SER A 130 20.45 -5.31 -4.99
N GLY A 131 20.14 -6.17 -4.00
CA GLY A 131 19.31 -5.81 -2.86
C GLY A 131 19.83 -4.57 -2.11
N LYS A 132 21.15 -4.46 -1.94
CA LYS A 132 21.78 -3.29 -1.32
C LYS A 132 21.46 -2.00 -2.09
N SER A 133 21.59 -2.04 -3.42
CA SER A 133 21.27 -0.87 -4.26
C SER A 133 19.77 -0.51 -4.17
N ILE A 134 18.88 -1.50 -4.08
CA ILE A 134 17.44 -1.26 -3.91
C ILE A 134 17.18 -0.51 -2.61
N THR A 135 17.72 -1.00 -1.48
CA THR A 135 17.57 -0.35 -0.18
C THR A 135 18.14 1.08 -0.17
N GLU A 136 19.31 1.29 -0.79
CA GLU A 136 19.90 2.63 -0.91
C GLU A 136 19.00 3.59 -1.69
N GLN A 137 18.39 3.14 -2.79
CA GLN A 137 17.48 3.95 -3.59
C GLN A 137 16.17 4.23 -2.86
N GLU A 138 15.67 3.29 -2.06
CA GLU A 138 14.49 3.48 -1.23
C GLU A 138 14.76 4.53 -0.13
N ILE A 139 15.90 4.46 0.55
CA ILE A 139 16.33 5.49 1.52
C ILE A 139 16.38 6.86 0.84
N LEU A 140 16.99 6.96 -0.34
CA LEU A 140 17.08 8.22 -1.09
C LEU A 140 15.70 8.75 -1.46
N PHE A 141 14.77 7.89 -1.88
CA PHE A 141 13.38 8.26 -2.13
C PHE A 141 12.72 8.84 -0.87
N CYS A 142 12.83 8.15 0.26
CA CYS A 142 12.24 8.56 1.53
C CYS A 142 12.81 9.90 2.01
N VAL A 143 14.13 10.10 1.92
CA VAL A 143 14.81 11.35 2.31
C VAL A 143 14.36 12.51 1.42
N ARG A 144 14.31 12.32 0.10
CA ARG A 144 13.83 13.35 -0.85
C ARG A 144 12.37 13.71 -0.61
N LEU A 145 11.53 12.69 -0.34
CA LEU A 145 10.13 12.92 -0.01
C LEU A 145 10.00 13.70 1.31
N ASN A 146 10.81 13.38 2.33
CA ASN A 146 10.89 14.14 3.57
C ASN A 146 11.20 15.62 3.32
N GLU A 147 12.18 15.93 2.49
CA GLU A 147 12.56 17.30 2.15
C GLU A 147 11.40 18.06 1.48
N LEU A 148 10.68 17.41 0.57
CA LEU A 148 9.52 18.01 -0.10
C LEU A 148 8.39 18.31 0.90
N ILE A 149 8.14 17.41 1.84
CA ILE A 149 7.14 17.58 2.88
C ILE A 149 7.53 18.69 3.84
N LYS A 150 8.74 18.64 4.37
CA LYS A 150 9.29 19.53 5.40
C LYS A 150 9.38 20.98 4.94
N ASN A 151 9.73 21.18 3.67
CA ASN A 151 9.84 22.51 3.07
C ASN A 151 8.52 23.01 2.45
N TYR A 152 7.41 22.31 2.67
CA TYR A 152 6.08 22.67 2.15
C TYR A 152 6.06 22.92 0.62
N ILE A 153 6.90 22.17 -0.11
CA ILE A 153 6.93 22.25 -1.57
C ILE A 153 5.55 21.90 -2.15
N PRO A 154 5.05 22.62 -3.15
CA PRO A 154 3.76 22.28 -3.76
C PRO A 154 3.74 20.87 -4.36
N MET A 155 2.80 20.01 -3.93
CA MET A 155 2.74 18.59 -4.31
C MET A 155 2.68 18.36 -5.83
N LYS A 156 2.14 19.32 -6.59
CA LYS A 156 2.08 19.24 -8.06
C LYS A 156 3.46 19.15 -8.73
N THR A 157 4.53 19.57 -8.03
CA THR A 157 5.91 19.55 -8.57
C THR A 157 6.72 18.36 -8.05
N TRP A 158 6.16 17.55 -7.14
CA TRP A 158 6.93 16.52 -6.45
C TRP A 158 7.46 15.44 -7.38
N ILE A 159 6.63 14.95 -8.28
CA ILE A 159 7.03 13.87 -9.20
C ILE A 159 8.20 14.33 -10.06
N ASP A 160 8.14 15.55 -10.61
CA ASP A 160 9.22 16.09 -11.45
C ASP A 160 10.50 16.26 -10.62
N ARG A 161 10.41 16.87 -9.42
CA ARG A 161 11.57 17.05 -8.54
C ARG A 161 12.20 15.75 -8.08
N LEU A 162 11.39 14.74 -7.75
CA LEU A 162 11.87 13.41 -7.41
C LEU A 162 12.60 12.79 -8.60
N LYS A 163 12.05 12.93 -9.80
CA LYS A 163 12.64 12.43 -11.05
C LYS A 163 13.94 13.12 -11.44
N GLU A 164 14.00 14.43 -11.28
CA GLU A 164 15.23 15.21 -11.56
C GLU A 164 16.44 14.77 -10.72
N GLN A 165 16.19 14.27 -9.50
CA GLN A 165 17.23 13.82 -8.58
C GLN A 165 17.49 12.32 -8.64
N ALA A 166 16.73 11.58 -9.44
CA ALA A 166 16.74 10.13 -9.48
C ALA A 166 17.80 9.60 -10.45
N ASP A 167 18.42 8.47 -10.08
CA ASP A 167 19.29 7.73 -10.99
C ASP A 167 18.45 6.81 -11.90
N TYR A 168 18.10 7.31 -13.05
CA TYR A 168 17.31 6.58 -14.06
C TYR A 168 18.10 5.49 -14.80
N THR A 169 19.38 5.29 -14.51
CA THR A 169 20.11 4.11 -14.97
C THR A 169 19.73 2.86 -14.16
N ASN A 170 19.24 3.06 -12.93
CA ASN A 170 18.74 2.00 -12.08
C ASN A 170 17.29 1.64 -12.46
N GLU A 171 17.07 0.39 -12.87
CA GLU A 171 15.76 -0.10 -13.34
C GLU A 171 14.68 -0.06 -12.24
N VAL A 172 15.04 -0.32 -10.98
CA VAL A 172 14.12 -0.23 -9.84
C VAL A 172 13.68 1.21 -9.61
N VAL A 173 14.60 2.18 -9.69
CA VAL A 173 14.27 3.61 -9.62
C VAL A 173 13.31 3.99 -10.73
N LYS A 174 13.61 3.60 -11.95
CA LYS A 174 12.74 3.86 -13.11
C LYS A 174 11.34 3.27 -12.92
N PHE A 175 11.24 2.06 -12.38
CA PHE A 175 9.99 1.41 -12.09
C PHE A 175 9.20 2.15 -11.00
N ASN A 176 9.80 2.35 -9.81
CA ASN A 176 9.16 2.97 -8.67
C ASN A 176 8.68 4.39 -8.95
N TYR A 177 9.55 5.21 -9.55
CA TYR A 177 9.21 6.61 -9.87
C TYR A 177 8.23 6.73 -11.05
N GLY A 178 8.22 5.77 -11.96
CA GLY A 178 7.23 5.67 -13.04
C GLY A 178 5.81 5.45 -12.53
N GLY A 179 5.69 4.78 -11.39
CA GLY A 179 4.43 4.46 -10.72
C GLY A 179 3.81 5.60 -9.90
N LEU A 180 4.56 6.65 -9.56
CA LEU A 180 4.09 7.76 -8.72
C LEU A 180 2.96 8.54 -9.38
N ARG A 181 1.96 8.94 -8.59
CA ARG A 181 0.81 9.75 -9.06
C ARG A 181 0.50 10.87 -8.08
N TYR A 182 0.05 11.98 -8.64
CA TYR A 182 -0.50 13.10 -7.88
C TYR A 182 -1.88 13.47 -8.42
N TYR A 183 -2.89 13.39 -7.55
CA TYR A 183 -4.25 13.80 -7.85
C TYR A 183 -4.58 15.09 -7.12
N ARG A 184 -4.60 16.20 -7.84
CA ARG A 184 -5.03 17.51 -7.31
C ARG A 184 -6.51 17.52 -6.96
N VAL A 185 -7.30 16.88 -7.80
CA VAL A 185 -8.74 16.65 -7.63
C VAL A 185 -8.94 15.15 -7.42
N ALA A 186 -9.91 14.79 -6.62
CA ALA A 186 -10.26 13.39 -6.43
C ALA A 186 -10.52 12.73 -7.80
N PRO A 187 -9.85 11.63 -8.12
CA PRO A 187 -10.14 10.90 -9.34
C PRO A 187 -11.57 10.38 -9.30
N THR A 188 -12.22 10.25 -10.45
CA THR A 188 -13.53 9.59 -10.52
C THR A 188 -13.37 8.15 -10.05
N PRO A 189 -14.14 7.71 -9.04
CA PRO A 189 -14.04 6.35 -8.54
C PRO A 189 -14.21 5.32 -9.66
N LYS A 190 -13.32 4.35 -9.72
CA LYS A 190 -13.42 3.24 -10.64
C LYS A 190 -14.38 2.18 -10.08
N PRO A 191 -15.24 1.57 -10.91
CA PRO A 191 -16.05 0.44 -10.47
C PRO A 191 -15.13 -0.66 -9.93
N ARG A 192 -15.46 -1.20 -8.78
CA ARG A 192 -14.77 -2.37 -8.25
C ARG A 192 -15.31 -3.63 -8.90
N TYR A 193 -14.44 -4.41 -9.47
CA TYR A 193 -14.73 -5.81 -9.73
C TYR A 193 -14.31 -6.58 -8.47
N TYR A 194 -15.28 -7.07 -7.70
CA TYR A 194 -15.00 -7.81 -6.47
C TYR A 194 -14.32 -9.14 -6.78
N CYS A 195 -13.04 -9.26 -6.48
CA CYS A 195 -12.52 -10.57 -6.06
C CYS A 195 -13.07 -10.84 -4.66
N SER A 196 -13.55 -12.06 -4.38
CA SER A 196 -14.08 -12.35 -3.05
C SER A 196 -13.02 -11.98 -1.99
N TYR A 197 -13.39 -11.10 -1.07
CA TYR A 197 -12.54 -10.58 0.00
C TYR A 197 -11.77 -11.70 0.73
N GLY A 198 -12.44 -12.84 1.01
CA GLY A 198 -11.84 -13.99 1.66
C GLY A 198 -10.66 -14.64 0.91
N SER A 199 -10.64 -14.61 -0.43
CA SER A 199 -9.52 -15.20 -1.18
C SER A 199 -8.26 -14.33 -1.15
N ILE A 200 -8.41 -13.01 -1.16
CA ILE A 200 -7.30 -12.06 -1.04
C ILE A 200 -6.71 -12.15 0.36
N MET A 201 -7.55 -12.19 1.38
CA MET A 201 -7.10 -12.25 2.77
C MET A 201 -6.38 -13.53 3.12
N LYS A 202 -6.87 -14.69 2.66
CA LYS A 202 -6.18 -15.97 2.83
C LYS A 202 -4.81 -15.98 2.14
N SER A 203 -4.64 -15.28 1.02
CA SER A 203 -3.34 -15.17 0.36
C SER A 203 -2.39 -14.23 1.09
N GLU A 204 -2.86 -13.07 1.53
CA GLU A 204 -2.05 -12.10 2.26
C GLU A 204 -1.67 -12.60 3.67
N SER A 205 -2.59 -13.23 4.41
CA SER A 205 -2.26 -13.81 5.71
C SER A 205 -1.18 -14.90 5.61
N ARG A 206 -1.25 -15.74 4.58
CA ARG A 206 -0.23 -16.75 4.31
C ARG A 206 1.12 -16.11 3.95
N ARG A 207 1.10 -15.05 3.16
CA ARG A 207 2.30 -14.29 2.76
C ARG A 207 3.04 -13.75 3.99
N TRP A 208 2.31 -13.33 5.02
CA TRP A 208 2.86 -12.77 6.24
C TRP A 208 2.99 -13.77 7.39
N GLY A 209 2.72 -15.07 7.15
CA GLY A 209 2.84 -16.12 8.14
C GLY A 209 1.77 -16.11 9.23
N TYR A 210 0.59 -15.55 8.93
CA TYR A 210 -0.57 -15.60 9.82
C TYR A 210 -1.50 -16.74 9.40
N ASP A 211 -1.89 -17.55 10.36
CA ASP A 211 -2.95 -18.55 10.19
C ASP A 211 -4.27 -17.89 10.56
N LEU A 212 -4.98 -17.38 9.56
CA LEU A 212 -6.35 -16.90 9.75
C LEU A 212 -7.27 -18.11 9.66
N THR A 213 -7.80 -18.53 10.80
CA THR A 213 -8.85 -19.54 10.86
C THR A 213 -10.12 -19.04 10.19
N GLU A 214 -10.95 -19.95 9.68
CA GLU A 214 -12.16 -19.61 8.92
C GLU A 214 -13.14 -18.70 9.69
N ASP A 215 -13.14 -18.79 11.00
CA ASP A 215 -14.03 -18.07 11.91
C ASP A 215 -13.83 -16.53 11.92
N VAL A 216 -12.69 -16.02 11.43
CA VAL A 216 -12.41 -14.57 11.40
C VAL A 216 -13.19 -13.85 10.29
N PHE A 217 -13.79 -14.58 9.35
CA PHE A 217 -14.43 -14.01 8.15
C PHE A 217 -15.94 -14.29 8.07
N ASP A 218 -16.51 -14.95 9.07
CA ASP A 218 -17.95 -15.25 9.09
C ASP A 218 -18.75 -14.14 9.82
N ASP A 219 -18.42 -12.90 9.53
CA ASP A 219 -19.06 -11.73 10.15
C ASP A 219 -20.42 -11.36 9.52
N GLY A 220 -21.17 -12.34 9.03
CA GLY A 220 -22.59 -12.14 8.73
C GLY A 220 -22.94 -10.88 7.93
N ILE A 221 -22.06 -10.41 7.04
CA ILE A 221 -22.39 -9.33 6.12
C ILE A 221 -23.36 -9.91 5.10
N GLU A 222 -24.65 -9.77 5.37
CA GLU A 222 -25.69 -9.92 4.34
C GLU A 222 -25.36 -8.92 3.23
N TYR A 223 -24.97 -9.45 2.09
CA TYR A 223 -24.86 -8.67 0.87
C TYR A 223 -26.27 -8.31 0.42
N VAL A 224 -26.68 -7.08 0.64
CA VAL A 224 -27.85 -6.54 -0.05
C VAL A 224 -27.40 -6.39 -1.50
N GLU A 225 -27.91 -7.27 -2.36
CA GLU A 225 -27.85 -7.06 -3.80
C GLU A 225 -28.72 -5.83 -4.09
N GLU A 226 -28.10 -4.66 -4.22
CA GLU A 226 -28.76 -3.55 -4.87
C GLU A 226 -28.84 -3.90 -6.35
N ASP A 227 -30.04 -4.32 -6.77
CA ASP A 227 -30.42 -4.54 -8.15
C ASP A 227 -30.54 -3.18 -8.85
N ASP A 228 -29.44 -2.69 -9.37
CA ASP A 228 -29.43 -1.41 -10.12
C ASP A 228 -29.87 -1.56 -11.56
N GLY A 229 -30.48 -2.64 -11.95
CA GLY A 229 -31.13 -2.78 -13.26
C GLY A 229 -30.24 -2.53 -14.49
N VAL A 230 -28.93 -2.64 -14.35
CA VAL A 230 -27.99 -2.48 -15.47
C VAL A 230 -27.88 -3.79 -16.25
N ASP A 231 -28.39 -3.75 -17.44
CA ASP A 231 -28.42 -4.87 -18.38
C ASP A 231 -27.02 -5.43 -18.65
N ALA A 232 -26.74 -6.64 -18.18
CA ALA A 232 -25.43 -7.31 -18.15
C ALA A 232 -24.91 -7.75 -19.57
N LYS A 233 -25.36 -7.10 -20.64
CA LYS A 233 -24.91 -7.38 -22.00
C LYS A 233 -23.69 -6.54 -22.34
N GLY A 234 -22.49 -7.08 -22.09
CA GLY A 234 -21.23 -6.49 -22.53
C GLY A 234 -20.06 -6.59 -21.55
N VAL A 235 -20.23 -7.28 -20.42
CA VAL A 235 -19.13 -7.48 -19.49
C VAL A 235 -18.25 -8.63 -20.00
N VAL A 236 -17.04 -8.30 -20.44
CA VAL A 236 -16.01 -9.32 -20.72
C VAL A 236 -15.66 -9.95 -19.37
N PRO A 237 -15.71 -11.30 -19.24
CA PRO A 237 -15.34 -11.96 -18.00
C PRO A 237 -13.91 -11.58 -17.63
N TYR A 238 -13.73 -11.04 -16.42
CA TYR A 238 -12.45 -10.69 -15.89
C TYR A 238 -11.69 -11.97 -15.52
N GLU A 239 -10.51 -12.18 -16.11
CA GLU A 239 -9.62 -13.27 -15.71
C GLU A 239 -8.85 -12.86 -14.45
N PRO A 240 -9.03 -13.56 -13.32
CA PRO A 240 -8.38 -13.21 -12.04
C PRO A 240 -6.85 -13.13 -12.11
N GLU A 241 -6.24 -13.77 -13.10
CA GLU A 241 -4.79 -13.82 -13.29
C GLU A 241 -4.17 -12.46 -13.65
N SER A 242 -4.92 -11.56 -14.24
CA SER A 242 -4.40 -10.26 -14.69
C SER A 242 -4.42 -9.18 -13.61
N PHE A 243 -5.16 -9.38 -12.52
CA PHE A 243 -5.41 -8.31 -11.55
C PHE A 243 -4.44 -8.30 -10.36
N CYS A 244 -3.97 -9.45 -9.89
CA CYS A 244 -3.08 -9.49 -8.73
C CYS A 244 -1.76 -10.23 -8.96
N GLY A 245 -1.54 -10.83 -10.13
CA GLY A 245 -0.32 -11.58 -10.41
C GLY A 245 -0.12 -12.84 -9.55
N ILE A 246 -1.15 -13.24 -8.80
CA ILE A 246 -1.06 -14.37 -7.85
C ILE A 246 -1.70 -15.60 -8.49
N ARG A 247 -0.88 -16.53 -8.95
CA ARG A 247 -1.33 -17.88 -9.28
C ARG A 247 -1.52 -18.72 -8.02
N LYS A 248 -2.41 -19.71 -8.07
CA LYS A 248 -2.55 -20.70 -7.00
C LYS A 248 -1.20 -21.35 -6.71
N THR A 249 -0.65 -21.11 -5.53
CA THR A 249 0.61 -21.70 -5.07
C THR A 249 0.39 -23.14 -4.66
N SER A 250 1.35 -24.03 -4.99
CA SER A 250 1.35 -25.40 -4.50
C SER A 250 1.82 -25.47 -3.04
N LEU A 251 1.51 -26.54 -2.32
CA LEU A 251 1.96 -26.77 -0.95
C LEU A 251 3.49 -26.69 -0.75
N ARG A 252 4.28 -26.88 -1.82
CA ARG A 252 5.75 -26.75 -1.79
C ARG A 252 6.18 -25.28 -1.71
N ASP A 253 5.40 -24.36 -2.26
CA ASP A 253 5.71 -22.93 -2.25
C ASP A 253 5.47 -22.33 -0.87
N ALA A 254 4.58 -22.94 -0.07
CA ALA A 254 4.26 -22.49 1.30
C ALA A 254 5.43 -22.66 2.31
N GLU A 255 6.32 -23.64 2.09
CA GLU A 255 7.50 -23.83 2.96
C GLU A 255 8.57 -22.75 2.76
N VAL A 256 8.67 -22.17 1.56
CA VAL A 256 9.62 -21.09 1.27
C VAL A 256 9.16 -19.78 1.90
N ILE A 257 7.86 -19.60 2.07
CA ILE A 257 7.28 -18.42 2.70
C ILE A 257 7.59 -18.36 4.20
N LYS A 258 7.74 -19.52 4.88
CA LYS A 258 8.10 -19.58 6.31
C LYS A 258 9.44 -18.92 6.65
N ASN A 259 10.32 -18.77 5.67
CA ASN A 259 11.65 -18.18 5.86
C ASN A 259 11.73 -16.69 5.46
N GLY A 260 10.61 -16.00 5.30
CA GLY A 260 10.57 -14.55 5.02
C GLY A 260 11.09 -14.14 3.64
N SER A 261 11.19 -15.08 2.71
CA SER A 261 11.71 -14.82 1.37
C SER A 261 10.57 -14.80 0.35
N CYS A 262 10.31 -13.64 -0.24
CA CYS A 262 9.35 -13.46 -1.34
C CYS A 262 9.71 -14.18 -2.65
N ARG A 263 10.67 -15.11 -2.62
CA ARG A 263 11.34 -15.61 -3.84
C ARG A 263 10.48 -16.41 -4.81
N ASN A 264 9.26 -16.81 -4.48
CA ASN A 264 8.54 -17.76 -5.34
C ASN A 264 7.09 -17.43 -5.69
N LEU A 265 6.57 -16.24 -5.37
CA LEU A 265 5.19 -15.90 -5.71
C LEU A 265 4.96 -15.55 -7.19
N TYR A 266 6.04 -15.43 -7.98
CA TYR A 266 5.96 -14.92 -9.35
C TYR A 266 6.64 -15.82 -10.39
N LYS A 267 6.87 -17.07 -10.10
CA LYS A 267 7.34 -18.02 -11.14
C LYS A 267 6.17 -18.88 -11.63
N ARG A 268 5.72 -18.55 -12.80
CA ARG A 268 5.02 -19.17 -13.91
C ARG A 268 3.69 -18.55 -14.21
#